data_5017a723790bb16361e7fba23e0b6d86
#
_entry.id   5017a723790bb16361e7fba23e0b6d86
#
_cell.length_a   1.000
_cell.length_b   1.000
_cell.length_c   1.000
_cell.angle_alpha   90.00
_cell.angle_beta   90.00
_cell.angle_gamma   90.00
#
_symmetry.space_group_name_H-M   'P 1'
#
loop_
_entity.id
_entity.type
_entity.pdbx_description
1 polymer ?
#
loop_
_entity_poly.entity_id
_entity_poly.type
_entity_poly.pdbx_seq_one_letter_code
_entity_poly.pdbx_strand_id
1 'polypeptide(L)'
;MGTDEAAPTGVDTVIVVDKVQVTAIKQGMVLRSQPVAAAIVGSRAIERGHVDALKNLSQNVPNFYVPDYGSRMTSSIYVRGLGARIDQPVMGLNIDNVPVLNKDNYDMELADAERIEVLRGPQSTLYGRNTMGGVINVYTLSPLAYEGVRLSAEYGSGDSYRFRASSYYRINPDLGMAVTGYYTHTGGFFENLATGEKCDWERMGGGRWKAQWRNRAGLRIDNTLSFSVLEQGGYPYAYVGEEIVHNGQTVIRPGEIRYNDPCSYRRTTLSDGLTVRYDAGSFSVASITSYQYSDDEMILDQDFLPLSYFTLKQARTEHTLTEDIVFRSHERGAYRWLLGAFG
;
A
#
# COMPACT_ATOMS: atom_id res chain seq x y z
N MET A 1 15.92 -66.63 13.70
CA MET A 1 15.64 -65.77 12.55
C MET A 1 14.56 -64.80 12.99
N GLY A 2 14.94 -63.68 13.54
CA GLY A 2 14.02 -62.62 13.93
C GLY A 2 14.14 -61.49 12.91
N THR A 3 13.03 -61.12 12.32
CA THR A 3 12.91 -59.97 11.43
C THR A 3 12.64 -58.76 12.28
N ASP A 4 13.64 -57.88 12.36
CA ASP A 4 13.47 -56.55 12.90
C ASP A 4 12.61 -55.68 11.94
N GLU A 5 11.39 -55.42 12.34
CA GLU A 5 10.51 -54.49 11.68
C GLU A 5 10.76 -53.08 12.25
N ALA A 6 11.48 -52.24 11.48
CA ALA A 6 11.78 -50.87 11.84
C ALA A 6 10.48 -50.05 11.82
N ALA A 7 10.08 -49.49 12.96
CA ALA A 7 8.99 -48.56 13.09
C ALA A 7 9.25 -47.27 12.30
N PRO A 8 8.28 -46.67 11.62
CA PRO A 8 8.43 -45.42 10.94
C PRO A 8 8.49 -44.26 11.96
N THR A 9 9.65 -43.61 12.05
CA THR A 9 9.80 -42.35 12.77
C THR A 9 9.11 -41.24 11.99
N GLY A 10 7.80 -41.15 12.10
CA GLY A 10 7.05 -39.97 11.70
C GLY A 10 7.30 -38.87 12.69
N VAL A 11 8.19 -37.93 12.37
CA VAL A 11 8.25 -36.66 13.08
C VAL A 11 7.08 -35.84 12.65
N ASP A 12 5.99 -35.91 13.42
CA ASP A 12 4.89 -34.96 13.32
C ASP A 12 5.44 -33.57 13.69
N THR A 13 5.87 -32.83 12.68
CA THR A 13 6.21 -31.43 12.84
C THR A 13 4.91 -30.68 13.09
N VAL A 14 4.52 -30.53 14.34
CA VAL A 14 3.44 -29.64 14.74
C VAL A 14 3.89 -28.23 14.38
N ILE A 15 3.41 -27.73 13.25
CA ILE A 15 3.55 -26.31 12.88
C ILE A 15 2.68 -25.54 13.87
N VAL A 16 3.28 -25.01 14.92
CA VAL A 16 2.62 -24.04 15.79
C VAL A 16 2.39 -22.79 14.94
N VAL A 17 1.20 -22.66 14.39
CA VAL A 17 0.77 -21.41 13.77
C VAL A 17 0.61 -20.42 14.92
N ASP A 18 1.53 -19.49 15.03
CA ASP A 18 1.44 -18.39 15.98
C ASP A 18 0.05 -17.75 15.89
N LYS A 19 -0.55 -17.49 17.05
CA LYS A 19 -1.84 -16.81 17.12
C LYS A 19 -1.70 -15.46 16.45
N VAL A 20 -2.11 -15.35 15.20
CA VAL A 20 -2.10 -14.08 14.48
C VAL A 20 -3.12 -13.18 15.13
N GLN A 21 -2.62 -12.15 15.80
CA GLN A 21 -3.40 -11.17 16.51
C GLN A 21 -3.54 -9.92 15.64
N VAL A 22 -4.76 -9.53 15.28
CA VAL A 22 -5.02 -8.24 14.63
C VAL A 22 -4.76 -7.15 15.66
N THR A 23 -3.78 -6.31 15.41
CA THR A 23 -3.32 -5.26 16.34
C THR A 23 -3.79 -3.86 15.99
N ALA A 24 -4.84 -3.73 15.17
CA ALA A 24 -5.44 -2.42 14.92
C ALA A 24 -5.86 -1.75 16.24
N ILE A 25 -5.64 -0.45 16.38
CA ILE A 25 -6.01 0.32 17.58
C ILE A 25 -7.49 0.13 17.91
N LYS A 26 -8.32 0.02 16.87
CA LYS A 26 -9.78 -0.12 16.98
C LYS A 26 -10.25 -1.56 17.16
N GLN A 27 -9.38 -2.55 16.93
CA GLN A 27 -9.73 -3.97 17.04
C GLN A 27 -8.63 -4.72 17.79
N GLY A 28 -8.89 -5.13 19.02
CA GLY A 28 -7.95 -5.89 19.87
C GLY A 28 -8.26 -7.39 19.94
N MET A 29 -8.99 -7.94 18.94
CA MET A 29 -9.46 -9.32 18.99
C MET A 29 -8.58 -10.26 18.16
N VAL A 30 -8.50 -11.52 18.61
CA VAL A 30 -7.89 -12.58 17.80
C VAL A 30 -8.68 -12.74 16.50
N LEU A 31 -8.01 -12.86 15.36
CA LEU A 31 -8.64 -12.95 14.03
C LEU A 31 -9.79 -13.97 13.95
N ARG A 32 -9.64 -15.13 14.61
CA ARG A 32 -10.67 -16.19 14.64
C ARG A 32 -11.98 -15.77 15.31
N SER A 33 -11.98 -14.76 16.19
CA SER A 33 -13.16 -14.30 16.92
C SER A 33 -13.83 -13.08 16.30
N GLN A 34 -13.31 -12.60 15.18
CA GLN A 34 -13.90 -11.45 14.48
C GLN A 34 -14.96 -11.91 13.49
N PRO A 35 -16.14 -11.27 13.46
CA PRO A 35 -17.19 -11.56 12.48
C PRO A 35 -16.89 -10.97 11.09
N VAL A 36 -15.62 -10.80 10.74
CA VAL A 36 -15.17 -10.18 9.50
C VAL A 36 -14.23 -11.13 8.77
N ALA A 37 -14.43 -11.26 7.46
CA ALA A 37 -13.52 -12.02 6.62
C ALA A 37 -12.20 -11.23 6.48
N ALA A 38 -11.13 -11.74 7.05
CA ALA A 38 -9.82 -11.12 6.98
C ALA A 38 -8.82 -12.01 6.26
N ALA A 39 -7.87 -11.39 5.57
CA ALA A 39 -6.68 -12.03 5.05
C ALA A 39 -5.45 -11.31 5.61
N ILE A 40 -4.43 -12.08 5.98
CA ILE A 40 -3.17 -11.54 6.48
C ILE A 40 -2.05 -12.04 5.60
N VAL A 41 -1.28 -11.09 5.06
CA VAL A 41 -0.07 -11.34 4.28
C VAL A 41 1.11 -10.92 5.16
N GLY A 42 1.82 -11.89 5.71
CA GLY A 42 2.98 -11.64 6.57
C GLY A 42 4.27 -11.43 5.78
N SER A 43 5.34 -11.03 6.46
CA SER A 43 6.62 -10.63 5.85
C SER A 43 7.19 -11.66 4.86
N ARG A 44 7.15 -12.95 5.20
CA ARG A 44 7.59 -14.01 4.29
C ARG A 44 6.79 -14.10 3.00
N ALA A 45 5.47 -13.86 3.05
CA ALA A 45 4.61 -13.88 1.88
C ALA A 45 4.80 -12.59 1.06
N ILE A 46 5.05 -11.46 1.70
CA ILE A 46 5.40 -10.19 1.06
C ILE A 46 6.71 -10.36 0.29
N GLU A 47 7.76 -10.85 0.93
CA GLU A 47 9.08 -11.04 0.31
C GLU A 47 9.06 -12.08 -0.82
N ARG A 48 8.49 -13.27 -0.60
CA ARG A 48 8.46 -14.36 -1.60
C ARG A 48 7.49 -14.09 -2.75
N GLY A 49 6.41 -13.36 -2.48
CA GLY A 49 5.38 -13.02 -3.45
C GLY A 49 5.67 -11.73 -4.21
N HIS A 50 6.81 -11.06 -3.93
CA HIS A 50 7.13 -9.74 -4.49
C HIS A 50 5.94 -8.77 -4.38
N VAL A 51 5.34 -8.69 -3.16
CA VAL A 51 4.23 -7.80 -2.87
C VAL A 51 4.80 -6.41 -2.58
N ASP A 52 5.15 -5.70 -3.63
CA ASP A 52 5.83 -4.40 -3.56
C ASP A 52 4.84 -3.24 -3.55
N ALA A 53 3.66 -3.46 -4.12
CA ALA A 53 2.57 -2.50 -4.19
C ALA A 53 1.23 -3.18 -3.87
N LEU A 54 0.20 -2.40 -3.56
CA LEU A 54 -1.12 -2.96 -3.21
C LEU A 54 -1.75 -3.79 -4.34
N LYS A 55 -1.45 -3.49 -5.61
CA LYS A 55 -1.93 -4.27 -6.76
C LYS A 55 -1.49 -5.74 -6.70
N ASN A 56 -0.30 -6.02 -6.15
CA ASN A 56 0.23 -7.37 -6.02
C ASN A 56 -0.53 -8.21 -4.99
N LEU A 57 -1.30 -7.59 -4.08
CA LEU A 57 -2.17 -8.30 -3.13
C LEU A 57 -3.29 -9.09 -3.81
N SER A 58 -3.66 -8.73 -5.04
CA SER A 58 -4.69 -9.45 -5.82
C SER A 58 -4.37 -10.93 -5.99
N GLN A 59 -3.10 -11.33 -5.94
CA GLN A 59 -2.65 -12.72 -6.03
C GLN A 59 -2.80 -13.49 -4.71
N ASN A 60 -2.83 -12.78 -3.59
CA ASN A 60 -2.78 -13.36 -2.24
C ASN A 60 -4.12 -13.28 -1.49
N VAL A 61 -5.03 -12.39 -1.91
CA VAL A 61 -6.26 -12.09 -1.18
C VAL A 61 -7.48 -12.45 -2.03
N PRO A 62 -8.27 -13.48 -1.66
CA PRO A 62 -9.47 -13.86 -2.39
C PRO A 62 -10.50 -12.74 -2.44
N ASN A 63 -11.19 -12.59 -3.59
CA ASN A 63 -12.19 -11.54 -3.82
C ASN A 63 -11.69 -10.10 -3.61
N PHE A 64 -10.41 -9.89 -3.85
CA PHE A 64 -9.73 -8.60 -3.85
C PHE A 64 -9.03 -8.44 -5.19
N TYR A 65 -9.21 -7.30 -5.86
CA TYR A 65 -8.64 -7.05 -7.16
C TYR A 65 -8.29 -5.58 -7.33
N VAL A 66 -7.06 -5.33 -7.73
CA VAL A 66 -6.56 -4.00 -8.12
C VAL A 66 -6.11 -4.09 -9.57
N PRO A 67 -6.90 -3.57 -10.52
CA PRO A 67 -6.51 -3.57 -11.93
C PRO A 67 -5.33 -2.64 -12.16
N ASP A 68 -4.49 -2.99 -13.12
CA ASP A 68 -3.45 -2.12 -13.63
C ASP A 68 -3.97 -1.40 -14.88
N TYR A 69 -4.06 -0.10 -14.83
CA TYR A 69 -4.49 0.74 -15.96
C TYR A 69 -3.31 1.39 -16.67
N GLY A 70 -2.10 0.93 -16.43
CA GLY A 70 -0.88 1.51 -17.01
C GLY A 70 -0.50 2.86 -16.40
N SER A 71 -1.11 3.24 -15.29
CA SER A 71 -0.79 4.45 -14.54
C SER A 71 -0.98 4.25 -13.05
N ARG A 72 -0.11 4.83 -12.27
CA ARG A 72 -0.21 4.82 -10.81
C ARG A 72 -1.26 5.79 -10.25
N MET A 73 -1.79 6.70 -11.09
CA MET A 73 -2.81 7.64 -10.65
C MET A 73 -4.20 7.00 -10.51
N THR A 74 -4.51 5.98 -11.29
CA THR A 74 -5.87 5.47 -11.44
C THR A 74 -6.11 4.14 -10.74
N SER A 75 -5.41 3.86 -9.67
CA SER A 75 -5.59 2.62 -8.92
C SER A 75 -6.98 2.57 -8.29
N SER A 76 -7.79 1.64 -8.78
CA SER A 76 -9.10 1.30 -8.21
C SER A 76 -8.99 0.00 -7.45
N ILE A 77 -9.62 -0.08 -6.29
CA ILE A 77 -9.64 -1.31 -5.50
C ILE A 77 -11.04 -1.90 -5.53
N TYR A 78 -11.13 -3.15 -5.95
CA TYR A 78 -12.37 -3.92 -5.96
C TYR A 78 -12.33 -4.99 -4.88
N VAL A 79 -13.39 -5.10 -4.11
CA VAL A 79 -13.58 -6.15 -3.12
C VAL A 79 -14.99 -6.73 -3.25
N ARG A 80 -15.10 -8.06 -3.42
CA ARG A 80 -16.39 -8.75 -3.60
C ARG A 80 -17.25 -8.13 -4.71
N GLY A 81 -16.64 -7.63 -5.78
CA GLY A 81 -17.32 -6.95 -6.88
C GLY A 81 -17.66 -5.49 -6.63
N LEU A 82 -17.50 -4.96 -5.42
CA LEU A 82 -17.65 -3.53 -5.12
C LEU A 82 -16.34 -2.81 -5.42
N GLY A 83 -16.41 -1.72 -6.16
CA GLY A 83 -15.28 -0.86 -6.49
C GLY A 83 -15.73 0.48 -6.99
N ALA A 84 -14.84 1.47 -6.96
CA ALA A 84 -15.07 2.79 -7.53
C ALA A 84 -13.81 3.19 -8.33
N ARG A 85 -14.00 3.46 -9.62
CA ARG A 85 -12.93 3.95 -10.48
C ARG A 85 -12.69 5.44 -10.29
N ILE A 86 -13.75 6.18 -10.06
CA ILE A 86 -13.77 7.64 -9.92
C ILE A 86 -14.21 7.95 -8.49
N ASP A 87 -13.76 9.06 -7.96
CA ASP A 87 -14.09 9.59 -6.63
C ASP A 87 -13.57 8.74 -5.45
N GLN A 88 -14.41 8.51 -4.45
CA GLN A 88 -14.02 7.91 -3.18
C GLN A 88 -13.79 6.41 -3.29
N PRO A 89 -12.69 5.89 -2.77
CA PRO A 89 -12.45 4.45 -2.75
C PRO A 89 -13.46 3.74 -1.83
N VAL A 90 -13.76 2.49 -2.16
CA VAL A 90 -14.61 1.63 -1.31
C VAL A 90 -13.83 0.92 -0.22
N MET A 91 -12.50 0.88 -0.35
CA MET A 91 -11.57 0.30 0.62
C MET A 91 -10.73 1.42 1.23
N GLY A 92 -10.69 1.49 2.56
CA GLY A 92 -9.76 2.36 3.28
C GLY A 92 -8.35 1.79 3.30
N LEU A 93 -7.36 2.64 3.35
CA LEU A 93 -5.96 2.27 3.57
C LEU A 93 -5.43 2.97 4.81
N ASN A 94 -4.81 2.20 5.71
CA ASN A 94 -4.06 2.74 6.85
C ASN A 94 -2.63 2.21 6.82
N ILE A 95 -1.68 3.07 7.17
CA ILE A 95 -0.28 2.69 7.36
C ILE A 95 0.10 3.04 8.79
N ASP A 96 0.48 2.03 9.57
CA ASP A 96 0.74 2.18 11.01
C ASP A 96 -0.38 2.92 11.76
N ASN A 97 -1.65 2.64 11.39
CA ASN A 97 -2.90 3.26 11.84
C ASN A 97 -3.19 4.67 11.29
N VAL A 98 -2.32 5.26 10.52
CA VAL A 98 -2.53 6.56 9.86
C VAL A 98 -3.38 6.35 8.60
N PRO A 99 -4.57 6.97 8.46
CA PRO A 99 -5.39 6.81 7.28
C PRO A 99 -4.81 7.54 6.07
N VAL A 100 -4.76 6.88 4.93
CA VAL A 100 -4.48 7.50 3.63
C VAL A 100 -5.81 7.83 2.98
N LEU A 101 -6.14 9.10 2.82
CA LEU A 101 -7.47 9.51 2.36
C LEU A 101 -7.57 9.62 0.84
N ASN A 102 -6.52 10.06 0.19
CA ASN A 102 -6.49 10.17 -1.27
C ASN A 102 -6.14 8.81 -1.89
N LYS A 103 -7.07 8.26 -2.71
CA LYS A 103 -6.89 6.96 -3.37
C LYS A 103 -5.68 6.92 -4.32
N ASP A 104 -5.33 8.05 -4.93
CA ASP A 104 -4.22 8.11 -5.88
C ASP A 104 -2.88 7.89 -5.17
N ASN A 105 -2.83 8.06 -3.85
CA ASN A 105 -1.68 7.75 -2.99
C ASN A 105 -1.65 6.30 -2.48
N TYR A 106 -2.62 5.46 -2.86
CA TYR A 106 -2.66 4.06 -2.42
C TYR A 106 -1.58 3.19 -3.07
N ASP A 107 -1.15 3.54 -4.29
CA ASP A 107 -0.08 2.81 -4.96
C ASP A 107 1.29 3.31 -4.51
N MET A 108 1.69 2.87 -3.32
CA MET A 108 2.95 3.20 -2.67
C MET A 108 3.87 2.00 -2.57
N GLU A 109 5.15 2.25 -2.35
CA GLU A 109 6.14 1.20 -2.10
C GLU A 109 6.00 0.64 -0.68
N LEU A 110 5.98 -0.69 -0.57
CA LEU A 110 5.82 -1.45 0.67
C LEU A 110 7.17 -1.97 1.21
N ALA A 111 8.24 -1.22 1.03
CA ALA A 111 9.63 -1.62 1.26
C ALA A 111 9.92 -2.18 2.66
N ASP A 112 9.22 -1.71 3.67
CA ASP A 112 9.40 -2.03 5.09
C ASP A 112 8.16 -2.66 5.74
N ALA A 113 7.22 -3.13 4.94
CA ALA A 113 6.02 -3.79 5.44
C ALA A 113 6.35 -5.10 6.17
N GLU A 114 5.90 -5.22 7.41
CA GLU A 114 5.97 -6.44 8.21
C GLU A 114 4.78 -7.36 7.91
N ARG A 115 3.58 -6.75 7.81
CA ARG A 115 2.36 -7.47 7.47
C ARG A 115 1.32 -6.52 6.87
N ILE A 116 0.44 -7.11 6.10
CA ILE A 116 -0.71 -6.43 5.50
C ILE A 116 -1.95 -7.20 5.92
N GLU A 117 -2.92 -6.50 6.49
CA GLU A 117 -4.20 -7.05 6.90
C GLU A 117 -5.29 -6.49 5.98
N VAL A 118 -6.04 -7.36 5.32
CA VAL A 118 -7.17 -6.97 4.46
C VAL A 118 -8.46 -7.45 5.10
N LEU A 119 -9.21 -6.54 5.67
CA LEU A 119 -10.53 -6.79 6.26
C LEU A 119 -11.59 -6.52 5.20
N ARG A 120 -12.33 -7.56 4.82
CA ARG A 120 -13.32 -7.52 3.73
C ARG A 120 -14.73 -7.49 4.27
N GLY A 121 -15.43 -6.40 4.03
CA GLY A 121 -16.76 -6.10 4.51
C GLY A 121 -16.81 -4.73 5.18
N PRO A 122 -18.02 -4.16 5.40
CA PRO A 122 -18.18 -2.81 5.93
C PRO A 122 -17.44 -2.59 7.25
N GLN A 123 -16.61 -1.56 7.32
CA GLN A 123 -15.84 -1.16 8.49
C GLN A 123 -16.07 0.31 8.87
N SER A 124 -17.08 0.95 8.29
CA SER A 124 -17.32 2.40 8.41
C SER A 124 -17.54 2.86 9.84
N THR A 125 -18.13 2.03 10.71
CA THR A 125 -18.34 2.35 12.12
C THR A 125 -17.05 2.48 12.93
N LEU A 126 -15.98 1.81 12.52
CA LEU A 126 -14.70 1.81 13.21
C LEU A 126 -13.64 2.67 12.54
N TYR A 127 -13.62 2.67 11.19
CA TYR A 127 -12.57 3.30 10.41
C TYR A 127 -13.02 4.54 9.64
N GLY A 128 -14.33 4.89 9.71
CA GLY A 128 -14.85 6.10 9.10
C GLY A 128 -14.94 6.02 7.56
N ARG A 129 -14.48 7.08 6.90
CA ARG A 129 -14.59 7.25 5.44
C ARG A 129 -13.91 6.12 4.65
N ASN A 130 -14.39 5.91 3.41
CA ASN A 130 -13.78 5.03 2.41
C ASN A 130 -13.73 3.55 2.81
N THR A 131 -14.53 3.07 3.76
CA THR A 131 -14.45 1.72 4.30
C THR A 131 -15.72 0.90 4.16
N MET A 132 -16.54 1.20 3.14
CA MET A 132 -17.77 0.46 2.83
C MET A 132 -17.50 -1.00 2.41
N GLY A 133 -16.47 -1.22 1.63
CA GLY A 133 -16.04 -2.54 1.17
C GLY A 133 -15.06 -3.23 2.12
N GLY A 134 -14.37 -2.45 2.95
CA GLY A 134 -13.36 -2.97 3.87
C GLY A 134 -12.24 -1.99 4.17
N VAL A 135 -11.18 -2.50 4.78
CA VAL A 135 -9.98 -1.73 5.10
C VAL A 135 -8.72 -2.56 4.89
N ILE A 136 -7.68 -1.92 4.41
CA ILE A 136 -6.33 -2.45 4.30
C ILE A 136 -5.49 -1.77 5.38
N ASN A 137 -4.89 -2.56 6.26
CA ASN A 137 -3.95 -2.06 7.26
C ASN A 137 -2.55 -2.57 6.92
N VAL A 138 -1.63 -1.69 6.64
CA VAL A 138 -0.21 -1.97 6.45
C VAL A 138 0.51 -1.63 7.74
N TYR A 139 1.26 -2.58 8.26
CA TYR A 139 2.11 -2.37 9.42
C TYR A 139 3.55 -2.50 9.00
N THR A 140 4.34 -1.48 9.32
CA THR A 140 5.77 -1.48 9.07
C THR A 140 6.53 -2.08 10.23
N LEU A 141 7.71 -2.61 9.98
CA LEU A 141 8.53 -3.28 11.00
C LEU A 141 8.87 -2.32 12.15
N SER A 142 8.67 -2.79 13.37
CA SER A 142 8.87 -2.00 14.58
C SER A 142 10.34 -1.94 14.99
N PRO A 143 10.95 -0.76 15.18
CA PRO A 143 12.31 -0.63 15.70
C PRO A 143 12.46 -1.02 17.18
N LEU A 144 11.36 -1.18 17.91
CA LEU A 144 11.38 -1.75 19.26
C LEU A 144 11.34 -3.30 19.25
N ALA A 145 10.86 -3.91 18.15
CA ALA A 145 10.80 -5.37 18.01
C ALA A 145 11.99 -5.93 17.25
N TYR A 146 12.59 -5.17 16.35
CA TYR A 146 13.68 -5.58 15.48
C TYR A 146 14.82 -4.56 15.53
N GLU A 147 16.06 -5.03 15.49
CA GLU A 147 17.28 -4.24 15.40
C GLU A 147 18.18 -4.84 14.32
N GLY A 148 18.72 -4.01 13.43
CA GLY A 148 19.59 -4.46 12.37
C GLY A 148 19.42 -3.67 11.07
N VAL A 149 20.10 -4.12 10.02
CA VAL A 149 20.06 -3.54 8.68
C VAL A 149 19.46 -4.56 7.71
N ARG A 150 18.58 -4.11 6.84
CA ARG A 150 18.03 -4.90 5.73
C ARG A 150 18.39 -4.22 4.43
N LEU A 151 18.98 -4.95 3.51
CA LEU A 151 19.33 -4.49 2.18
C LEU A 151 18.72 -5.44 1.16
N SER A 152 18.12 -4.91 0.11
CA SER A 152 17.74 -5.70 -1.05
C SER A 152 18.07 -4.97 -2.34
N ALA A 153 18.50 -5.72 -3.34
CA ALA A 153 18.73 -5.26 -4.70
C ALA A 153 18.11 -6.30 -5.64
N GLU A 154 17.31 -5.85 -6.56
CA GLU A 154 16.60 -6.69 -7.53
C GLU A 154 16.83 -6.14 -8.92
N TYR A 155 16.98 -7.02 -9.91
CA TYR A 155 17.04 -6.68 -11.32
C TYR A 155 16.11 -7.62 -12.10
N GLY A 156 15.40 -7.09 -13.08
CA GLY A 156 14.43 -7.84 -13.87
C GLY A 156 14.35 -7.38 -15.31
N SER A 157 13.50 -8.03 -16.08
CA SER A 157 13.21 -7.67 -17.48
C SER A 157 12.63 -6.26 -17.60
N GLY A 158 12.71 -5.66 -18.79
CA GLY A 158 12.25 -4.29 -19.04
C GLY A 158 13.15 -3.25 -18.40
N ASP A 159 14.44 -3.53 -18.24
CA ASP A 159 15.43 -2.69 -17.54
C ASP A 159 14.91 -2.25 -16.16
N SER A 160 14.34 -3.24 -15.42
CA SER A 160 13.75 -2.98 -14.11
C SER A 160 14.77 -3.25 -13.02
N TYR A 161 14.95 -2.30 -12.12
CA TYR A 161 15.78 -2.49 -10.93
C TYR A 161 15.17 -1.81 -9.72
N ARG A 162 15.42 -2.41 -8.55
CA ARG A 162 14.90 -1.95 -7.28
C ARG A 162 15.97 -2.08 -6.21
N PHE A 163 16.13 -1.01 -5.44
CA PHE A 163 17.02 -0.97 -4.28
C PHE A 163 16.23 -0.56 -3.05
N ARG A 164 16.44 -1.26 -1.95
CA ARG A 164 15.86 -0.94 -0.65
C ARG A 164 16.94 -1.06 0.42
N ALA A 165 16.96 -0.11 1.33
CA ALA A 165 17.84 -0.12 2.49
C ALA A 165 17.03 0.34 3.71
N SER A 166 17.07 -0.44 4.78
CA SER A 166 16.42 -0.11 6.04
C SER A 166 17.40 -0.35 7.19
N SER A 167 17.44 0.59 8.13
CA SER A 167 18.20 0.47 9.36
C SER A 167 17.27 0.66 10.55
N TYR A 168 17.31 -0.28 11.47
CA TYR A 168 16.51 -0.29 12.69
C TYR A 168 17.46 -0.26 13.87
N TYR A 169 17.31 0.75 14.70
CA TYR A 169 18.18 1.00 15.83
C TYR A 169 17.39 1.21 17.10
N ARG A 170 17.72 0.44 18.14
CA ARG A 170 17.16 0.58 19.48
C ARG A 170 18.12 1.38 20.34
N ILE A 171 17.78 2.63 20.65
CA ILE A 171 18.59 3.53 21.48
C ILE A 171 18.62 3.01 22.92
N ASN A 172 17.47 2.56 23.43
CA ASN A 172 17.30 1.93 24.73
C ASN A 172 16.05 1.02 24.71
N PRO A 173 15.74 0.27 25.77
CA PRO A 173 14.56 -0.61 25.80
C PRO A 173 13.22 0.08 25.50
N ASP A 174 13.14 1.39 25.67
CA ASP A 174 11.92 2.16 25.56
C ASP A 174 11.87 3.06 24.31
N LEU A 175 13.01 3.25 23.59
CA LEU A 175 13.09 4.11 22.41
C LEU A 175 13.80 3.38 21.26
N GLY A 176 13.12 3.26 20.13
CA GLY A 176 13.64 2.75 18.88
C GLY A 176 13.39 3.70 17.71
N MET A 177 14.29 3.68 16.74
CA MET A 177 14.19 4.45 15.50
C MET A 177 14.48 3.57 14.29
N ALA A 178 13.83 3.88 13.17
CA ALA A 178 14.10 3.23 11.89
C ALA A 178 14.17 4.27 10.78
N VAL A 179 15.02 3.98 9.79
CA VAL A 179 15.10 4.74 8.53
C VAL A 179 15.06 3.72 7.40
N THR A 180 14.17 3.94 6.46
CA THR A 180 14.05 3.15 5.23
C THR A 180 14.17 4.08 4.04
N GLY A 181 14.97 3.69 3.05
CA GLY A 181 15.05 4.34 1.75
C GLY A 181 14.85 3.31 0.65
N TYR A 182 14.28 3.74 -0.47
CA TYR A 182 14.09 2.90 -1.64
C TYR A 182 14.20 3.69 -2.93
N TYR A 183 14.53 2.98 -4.00
CA TYR A 183 14.48 3.47 -5.36
C TYR A 183 14.06 2.34 -6.28
N THR A 184 13.12 2.62 -7.18
CA THR A 184 12.65 1.69 -8.21
C THR A 184 12.71 2.35 -9.57
N HIS A 185 13.09 1.58 -10.58
CA HIS A 185 13.08 1.97 -11.97
C HIS A 185 12.56 0.83 -12.84
N THR A 186 11.80 1.16 -13.85
CA THR A 186 11.40 0.28 -14.94
C THR A 186 11.57 1.03 -16.24
N GLY A 187 12.35 0.49 -17.17
CA GLY A 187 12.58 1.10 -18.49
C GLY A 187 11.40 0.93 -19.45
N GLY A 188 10.47 0.01 -19.12
CA GLY A 188 9.24 -0.23 -19.88
C GLY A 188 9.33 -1.39 -20.86
N PHE A 189 8.15 -1.84 -21.28
CA PHE A 189 7.98 -2.97 -22.20
C PHE A 189 7.34 -2.54 -23.53
N PHE A 190 6.52 -1.51 -23.50
CA PHE A 190 5.72 -1.07 -24.64
C PHE A 190 6.36 0.11 -25.34
N GLU A 191 6.40 0.03 -26.67
CA GLU A 191 6.98 1.07 -27.51
C GLU A 191 5.86 1.90 -28.15
N ASN A 192 6.00 3.21 -28.10
CA ASN A 192 5.18 4.14 -28.85
C ASN A 192 5.76 4.27 -30.26
N LEU A 193 5.06 3.76 -31.26
CA LEU A 193 5.51 3.73 -32.64
C LEU A 193 5.62 5.11 -33.30
N ALA A 194 5.06 6.15 -32.72
CA ALA A 194 5.22 7.52 -33.21
C ALA A 194 6.56 8.13 -32.80
N THR A 195 7.05 7.81 -31.59
CA THR A 195 8.28 8.38 -31.04
C THR A 195 9.46 7.41 -31.09
N GLY A 196 9.20 6.10 -31.18
CA GLY A 196 10.22 5.04 -31.06
C GLY A 196 10.73 4.83 -29.65
N GLU A 197 10.11 5.45 -28.64
CA GLU A 197 10.51 5.36 -27.25
C GLU A 197 9.58 4.45 -26.45
N LYS A 198 10.07 3.90 -25.32
CA LYS A 198 9.24 3.19 -24.37
C LYS A 198 8.30 4.17 -23.69
N CYS A 199 7.00 3.84 -23.64
CA CYS A 199 5.99 4.72 -23.09
C CYS A 199 5.57 4.41 -21.64
N ASP A 200 5.91 3.23 -21.13
CA ASP A 200 5.53 2.75 -19.79
C ASP A 200 6.71 2.72 -18.81
N TRP A 201 7.73 3.55 -19.03
CA TRP A 201 8.83 3.70 -18.10
C TRP A 201 8.35 4.37 -16.79
N GLU A 202 8.99 3.99 -15.70
CA GLU A 202 8.64 4.50 -14.38
C GLU A 202 9.90 4.62 -13.51
N ARG A 203 9.94 5.65 -12.67
CA ARG A 203 10.92 5.76 -11.59
C ARG A 203 10.25 6.30 -10.33
N MET A 204 10.58 5.70 -9.19
CA MET A 204 10.06 6.10 -7.90
C MET A 204 11.17 6.04 -6.87
N GLY A 205 11.27 7.06 -6.05
CA GLY A 205 12.20 7.09 -4.93
C GLY A 205 11.56 7.68 -3.71
N GLY A 206 12.00 7.25 -2.54
CA GLY A 206 11.44 7.76 -1.32
C GLY A 206 12.08 7.17 -0.08
N GLY A 207 11.51 7.54 1.05
CA GLY A 207 11.96 7.05 2.33
C GLY A 207 10.95 7.24 3.44
N ARG A 208 11.22 6.55 4.54
CA ARG A 208 10.43 6.62 5.76
C ARG A 208 11.35 6.69 6.97
N TRP A 209 11.02 7.59 7.86
CA TRP A 209 11.58 7.62 9.20
C TRP A 209 10.49 7.27 10.19
N LYS A 210 10.83 6.41 11.18
CA LYS A 210 9.90 5.96 12.21
C LYS A 210 10.59 6.05 13.57
N ALA A 211 9.91 6.62 14.56
CA ALA A 211 10.33 6.62 15.95
C ALA A 211 9.23 6.04 16.82
N GLN A 212 9.61 5.19 17.76
CA GLN A 212 8.69 4.58 18.71
C GLN A 212 9.26 4.74 20.11
N TRP A 213 8.46 5.31 20.99
CA TRP A 213 8.79 5.45 22.40
C TRP A 213 7.66 4.92 23.28
N ARG A 214 8.04 4.29 24.38
CA ARG A 214 7.10 3.81 25.40
C ARG A 214 7.69 4.04 26.78
N ASN A 215 6.82 4.22 27.77
CA ASN A 215 7.21 4.22 29.17
C ASN A 215 6.53 3.10 29.96
N ARG A 216 6.98 2.90 31.20
CA ARG A 216 6.40 1.88 32.11
C ARG A 216 5.01 2.29 32.65
N ALA A 217 4.63 3.57 32.55
CA ALA A 217 3.34 4.09 32.98
C ALA A 217 2.22 3.90 31.95
N GLY A 218 2.47 3.18 30.84
CA GLY A 218 1.48 2.87 29.83
C GLY A 218 1.38 3.86 28.69
N LEU A 219 2.24 4.90 28.62
CA LEU A 219 2.27 5.85 27.50
C LEU A 219 3.16 5.29 26.37
N ARG A 220 2.66 5.38 25.13
CA ARG A 220 3.38 5.07 23.90
C ARG A 220 3.19 6.20 22.90
N ILE A 221 4.26 6.54 22.23
CA ILE A 221 4.29 7.56 21.18
C ILE A 221 4.97 6.93 19.96
N ASP A 222 4.28 6.89 18.85
CA ASP A 222 4.77 6.42 17.57
C ASP A 222 4.67 7.58 16.57
N ASN A 223 5.77 7.93 15.90
CA ASN A 223 5.77 8.88 14.82
C ASN A 223 6.35 8.25 13.56
N THR A 224 5.71 8.50 12.43
CA THR A 224 6.13 8.01 11.12
C THR A 224 6.05 9.15 10.11
N LEU A 225 7.20 9.54 9.59
CA LEU A 225 7.35 10.51 8.50
C LEU A 225 7.75 9.77 7.23
N SER A 226 7.03 9.96 6.14
CA SER A 226 7.34 9.37 4.84
C SER A 226 7.30 10.39 3.72
N PHE A 227 8.17 10.19 2.74
CA PHE A 227 8.30 11.02 1.56
C PHE A 227 8.49 10.14 0.33
N SER A 228 7.86 10.47 -0.80
CA SER A 228 8.11 9.82 -2.08
C SER A 228 7.95 10.76 -3.26
N VAL A 229 8.72 10.48 -4.32
CA VAL A 229 8.60 11.10 -5.64
C VAL A 229 8.43 9.98 -6.66
N LEU A 230 7.44 10.13 -7.50
CA LEU A 230 7.12 9.25 -8.61
C LEU A 230 7.15 10.04 -9.90
N GLU A 231 7.79 9.49 -10.93
CA GLU A 231 7.69 9.95 -12.32
C GLU A 231 7.43 8.75 -13.22
N GLN A 232 6.54 8.92 -14.14
CA GLN A 232 6.11 7.91 -15.10
C GLN A 232 6.04 8.53 -16.49
N GLY A 233 6.36 7.75 -17.52
CA GLY A 233 6.20 8.11 -18.92
C GLY A 233 4.73 8.16 -19.34
N GLY A 234 4.47 7.78 -20.58
CA GLY A 234 3.13 7.75 -21.13
C GLY A 234 2.28 6.59 -20.63
N TYR A 235 1.24 6.35 -21.39
CA TYR A 235 0.27 5.30 -21.10
C TYR A 235 0.31 4.26 -22.22
N PRO A 236 0.47 2.96 -21.91
CA PRO A 236 0.58 1.90 -22.90
C PRO A 236 -0.80 1.48 -23.43
N TYR A 237 -1.61 2.44 -23.88
CA TYR A 237 -2.95 2.19 -24.42
C TYR A 237 -2.88 1.88 -25.90
N ALA A 238 -3.11 0.61 -26.24
CA ALA A 238 -3.17 0.17 -27.61
C ALA A 238 -4.53 0.49 -28.24
N TYR A 239 -4.51 0.93 -29.48
CA TYR A 239 -5.71 1.17 -30.25
C TYR A 239 -6.45 -0.15 -30.56
N VAL A 240 -7.75 -0.18 -30.41
CA VAL A 240 -8.58 -1.37 -30.59
C VAL A 240 -9.65 -1.23 -31.67
N GLY A 241 -9.77 -0.04 -32.32
CA GLY A 241 -10.71 0.22 -33.40
C GLY A 241 -10.26 -0.37 -34.75
N GLU A 242 -10.99 -0.05 -35.80
CA GLU A 242 -10.59 -0.37 -37.18
C GLU A 242 -9.39 0.47 -37.63
N GLU A 243 -8.65 -0.01 -38.63
CA GLU A 243 -7.53 0.75 -39.20
C GLU A 243 -7.98 2.14 -39.64
N ILE A 244 -7.30 3.17 -39.17
CA ILE A 244 -7.54 4.55 -39.58
C ILE A 244 -6.60 4.90 -40.71
N VAL A 245 -7.18 5.32 -41.85
CA VAL A 245 -6.46 5.81 -43.02
C VAL A 245 -6.80 7.28 -43.25
N HIS A 246 -5.78 8.13 -43.37
CA HIS A 246 -5.93 9.55 -43.67
C HIS A 246 -5.05 9.90 -44.89
N ASN A 247 -5.62 10.53 -45.90
CA ASN A 247 -4.96 10.90 -47.17
C ASN A 247 -4.25 9.69 -47.84
N GLY A 248 -4.85 8.48 -47.74
CA GLY A 248 -4.28 7.27 -48.35
C GLY A 248 -3.11 6.63 -47.56
N GLN A 249 -2.81 7.17 -46.38
CA GLN A 249 -1.77 6.62 -45.50
C GLN A 249 -2.42 6.06 -44.21
N THR A 250 -1.94 4.90 -43.78
CA THR A 250 -2.35 4.33 -42.52
C THR A 250 -1.85 5.19 -41.36
N VAL A 251 -2.78 5.67 -40.57
CA VAL A 251 -2.52 6.48 -39.35
C VAL A 251 -2.22 5.58 -38.17
N ILE A 252 -3.10 4.60 -37.91
CA ILE A 252 -2.94 3.64 -36.81
C ILE A 252 -3.70 2.34 -37.13
N ARG A 253 -3.14 1.21 -36.67
CA ARG A 253 -3.74 -0.11 -36.73
C ARG A 253 -4.16 -0.65 -35.38
N PRO A 254 -5.12 -1.58 -35.34
CA PRO A 254 -5.45 -2.28 -34.11
C PRO A 254 -4.21 -2.92 -33.47
N GLY A 255 -4.05 -2.75 -32.17
CA GLY A 255 -2.92 -3.25 -31.39
C GLY A 255 -1.70 -2.31 -31.34
N GLU A 256 -1.66 -1.22 -32.10
CA GLU A 256 -0.58 -0.25 -32.06
C GLU A 256 -0.77 0.76 -30.92
N ILE A 257 0.35 1.17 -30.33
CA ILE A 257 0.47 2.35 -29.47
C ILE A 257 1.15 3.42 -30.31
N ARG A 258 0.43 4.51 -30.60
CA ARG A 258 0.94 5.50 -31.55
C ARG A 258 0.34 6.88 -31.29
N TYR A 259 0.79 7.53 -30.26
CA TYR A 259 0.41 8.91 -29.93
C TYR A 259 1.61 9.84 -30.12
N ASN A 260 1.36 11.10 -30.51
CA ASN A 260 2.40 12.06 -30.85
C ASN A 260 2.63 13.15 -29.79
N ASP A 261 1.64 13.45 -28.97
CA ASP A 261 1.78 14.45 -27.93
C ASP A 261 2.36 13.86 -26.64
N PRO A 262 3.12 14.63 -25.85
CA PRO A 262 3.75 14.12 -24.64
C PRO A 262 2.72 13.61 -23.61
N CYS A 263 3.01 12.44 -23.04
CA CYS A 263 2.30 11.88 -21.91
C CYS A 263 3.24 11.71 -20.74
N SER A 264 2.79 12.08 -19.54
CA SER A 264 3.57 11.88 -18.32
C SER A 264 2.67 11.93 -17.09
N TYR A 265 3.14 11.32 -16.01
CA TYR A 265 2.57 11.49 -14.68
C TYR A 265 3.69 11.67 -13.67
N ARG A 266 3.56 12.67 -12.81
CA ARG A 266 4.46 12.86 -11.68
C ARG A 266 3.67 13.08 -10.41
N ARG A 267 4.22 12.62 -9.28
CA ARG A 267 3.61 12.81 -7.97
C ARG A 267 4.68 12.95 -6.90
N THR A 268 4.51 13.93 -6.02
CA THR A 268 5.30 14.08 -4.80
C THR A 268 4.36 13.94 -3.61
N THR A 269 4.73 13.11 -2.63
CA THR A 269 3.95 12.94 -1.40
C THR A 269 4.82 13.14 -0.18
N LEU A 270 4.23 13.75 0.85
CA LEU A 270 4.77 13.81 2.20
C LEU A 270 3.66 13.40 3.16
N SER A 271 3.94 12.52 4.10
CA SER A 271 2.98 12.11 5.12
C SER A 271 3.68 12.03 6.46
N ASP A 272 3.12 12.68 7.46
CA ASP A 272 3.51 12.58 8.86
C ASP A 272 2.35 12.06 9.68
N GLY A 273 2.58 11.08 10.54
CA GLY A 273 1.60 10.48 11.41
C GLY A 273 2.13 10.32 12.81
N LEU A 274 1.45 10.95 13.78
CA LEU A 274 1.74 10.85 15.20
C LEU A 274 0.63 10.07 15.90
N THR A 275 0.99 8.96 16.52
CA THR A 275 0.09 8.18 17.36
C THR A 275 0.52 8.28 18.81
N VAL A 276 -0.36 8.79 19.66
CA VAL A 276 -0.18 8.82 21.11
C VAL A 276 -1.19 7.88 21.75
N ARG A 277 -0.72 6.89 22.49
CA ARG A 277 -1.58 5.94 23.19
C ARG A 277 -1.26 5.91 24.67
N TYR A 278 -2.30 5.96 25.50
CA TYR A 278 -2.19 5.82 26.93
C TYR A 278 -3.10 4.70 27.45
N ASP A 279 -2.51 3.83 28.25
CA ASP A 279 -3.23 2.74 28.94
C ASP A 279 -3.46 3.12 30.39
N ALA A 280 -4.71 3.42 30.74
CA ALA A 280 -5.12 3.84 32.07
C ALA A 280 -5.50 2.67 32.99
N GLY A 281 -5.25 1.42 32.59
CA GLY A 281 -5.55 0.21 33.38
C GLY A 281 -7.00 -0.27 33.25
N SER A 282 -8.00 0.58 33.26
CA SER A 282 -9.43 0.24 33.02
C SER A 282 -9.88 0.50 31.58
N PHE A 283 -9.24 1.43 30.91
CA PHE A 283 -9.46 1.78 29.51
C PHE A 283 -8.15 2.26 28.87
N SER A 284 -8.13 2.32 27.56
CA SER A 284 -7.05 2.96 26.80
C SER A 284 -7.60 4.10 25.97
N VAL A 285 -6.79 5.14 25.78
CA VAL A 285 -7.05 6.23 24.85
C VAL A 285 -5.94 6.27 23.80
N ALA A 286 -6.30 6.52 22.57
CA ALA A 286 -5.37 6.75 21.48
C ALA A 286 -5.80 7.99 20.69
N SER A 287 -4.84 8.83 20.35
CA SER A 287 -4.96 9.95 19.43
C SER A 287 -4.04 9.67 18.23
N ILE A 288 -4.56 9.81 17.03
CA ILE A 288 -3.83 9.64 15.79
C ILE A 288 -4.00 10.91 14.97
N THR A 289 -2.97 11.74 14.99
CA THR A 289 -2.89 12.98 14.20
C THR A 289 -2.11 12.70 12.94
N SER A 290 -2.61 13.09 11.78
CA SER A 290 -1.82 12.99 10.55
C SER A 290 -1.91 14.25 9.69
N TYR A 291 -0.80 14.57 9.04
CA TYR A 291 -0.71 15.55 7.98
C TYR A 291 -0.21 14.88 6.72
N GLN A 292 -0.89 15.11 5.60
CA GLN A 292 -0.53 14.57 4.30
C GLN A 292 -0.53 15.68 3.27
N TYR A 293 0.51 15.71 2.47
CA TYR A 293 0.68 16.57 1.30
C TYR A 293 0.83 15.69 0.07
N SER A 294 0.13 16.03 -0.99
CA SER A 294 0.25 15.41 -2.30
C SER A 294 0.23 16.49 -3.38
N ASP A 295 1.20 16.46 -4.28
CA ASP A 295 1.26 17.29 -5.47
C ASP A 295 1.41 16.36 -6.67
N ASP A 296 0.45 16.37 -7.58
CA ASP A 296 0.47 15.54 -8.76
C ASP A 296 0.16 16.34 -10.04
N GLU A 297 0.77 15.92 -11.14
CA GLU A 297 0.54 16.44 -12.47
C GLU A 297 0.47 15.30 -13.48
N MET A 298 -0.58 15.28 -14.26
CA MET A 298 -0.78 14.41 -15.40
C MET A 298 -0.82 15.23 -16.68
N ILE A 299 -0.06 14.80 -17.67
CA ILE A 299 -0.15 15.28 -19.05
C ILE A 299 -0.50 14.06 -19.91
N LEU A 300 -1.51 14.20 -20.75
CA LEU A 300 -2.07 13.12 -21.52
C LEU A 300 -2.40 13.60 -22.94
N ASP A 301 -1.93 12.84 -23.92
CA ASP A 301 -2.49 12.84 -25.27
C ASP A 301 -3.85 12.14 -25.22
N GLN A 302 -4.94 12.93 -25.16
CA GLN A 302 -6.26 12.40 -24.83
C GLN A 302 -6.90 11.61 -25.98
N ASP A 303 -6.43 11.81 -27.21
CA ASP A 303 -6.94 11.06 -28.35
C ASP A 303 -6.16 9.77 -28.63
N PHE A 304 -4.95 9.62 -28.06
CA PHE A 304 -4.06 8.48 -28.25
C PHE A 304 -3.76 8.12 -29.70
N LEU A 305 -3.78 9.14 -30.58
CA LEU A 305 -3.52 9.01 -32.01
C LEU A 305 -2.26 9.79 -32.41
N PRO A 306 -1.68 9.53 -33.57
CA PRO A 306 -0.59 10.35 -34.12
C PRO A 306 -1.14 11.61 -34.79
N LEU A 307 -2.17 12.21 -34.23
CA LEU A 307 -2.88 13.40 -34.71
C LEU A 307 -3.15 14.28 -33.49
N SER A 308 -2.74 15.53 -33.53
CA SER A 308 -2.92 16.44 -32.40
C SER A 308 -4.30 17.09 -32.43
N TYR A 309 -5.27 16.46 -31.78
CA TYR A 309 -6.60 17.05 -31.57
C TYR A 309 -6.67 17.83 -30.27
N PHE A 310 -6.28 17.23 -29.16
CA PHE A 310 -6.17 17.91 -27.88
C PHE A 310 -5.38 17.13 -26.85
N THR A 311 -4.71 17.86 -25.98
CA THR A 311 -3.99 17.35 -24.82
C THR A 311 -4.75 17.71 -23.55
N LEU A 312 -4.65 16.84 -22.55
CA LEU A 312 -5.16 17.11 -21.21
C LEU A 312 -3.99 17.36 -20.27
N LYS A 313 -4.06 18.46 -19.53
CA LYS A 313 -3.18 18.69 -18.39
C LYS A 313 -4.02 18.82 -17.14
N GLN A 314 -3.76 17.96 -16.16
CA GLN A 314 -4.39 18.00 -14.85
C GLN A 314 -3.30 18.11 -13.78
N ALA A 315 -3.41 19.13 -12.93
CA ALA A 315 -2.54 19.30 -11.79
C ALA A 315 -3.38 19.46 -10.53
N ARG A 316 -2.94 18.84 -9.45
CA ARG A 316 -3.64 18.89 -8.17
C ARG A 316 -2.64 18.96 -7.04
N THR A 317 -2.87 19.90 -6.12
CA THR A 317 -2.16 19.99 -4.85
C THR A 317 -3.17 19.79 -3.73
N GLU A 318 -2.89 18.89 -2.80
CA GLU A 318 -3.78 18.53 -1.71
C GLU A 318 -3.04 18.57 -0.38
N HIS A 319 -3.67 19.18 0.62
CA HIS A 319 -3.25 19.18 2.00
C HIS A 319 -4.35 18.56 2.85
N THR A 320 -4.03 17.54 3.61
CA THR A 320 -5.00 16.84 4.45
C THR A 320 -4.47 16.78 5.87
N LEU A 321 -5.27 17.25 6.81
CA LEU A 321 -5.05 17.10 8.25
C LEU A 321 -6.15 16.21 8.82
N THR A 322 -5.79 15.19 9.59
CA THR A 322 -6.77 14.32 10.25
C THR A 322 -6.44 14.13 11.71
N GLU A 323 -7.50 13.97 12.51
CA GLU A 323 -7.41 13.57 13.90
C GLU A 323 -8.41 12.44 14.17
N ASP A 324 -7.92 11.38 14.81
CA ASP A 324 -8.74 10.23 15.21
C ASP A 324 -8.50 9.92 16.68
N ILE A 325 -9.49 10.20 17.51
CA ILE A 325 -9.42 9.96 18.95
C ILE A 325 -10.28 8.75 19.29
N VAL A 326 -9.68 7.76 19.95
CA VAL A 326 -10.34 6.50 20.29
C VAL A 326 -10.17 6.18 21.76
N PHE A 327 -11.29 5.98 22.46
CA PHE A 327 -11.36 5.43 23.82
C PHE A 327 -11.85 4.00 23.74
N ARG A 328 -11.22 3.07 24.43
CA ARG A 328 -11.57 1.65 24.42
C ARG A 328 -11.48 1.05 25.81
N SER A 329 -12.52 0.30 26.20
CA SER A 329 -12.47 -0.51 27.44
C SER A 329 -11.47 -1.66 27.31
N HIS A 330 -10.89 -2.07 28.44
CA HIS A 330 -10.12 -3.32 28.49
C HIS A 330 -11.00 -4.55 28.29
N GLU A 331 -10.43 -5.62 27.75
CA GLU A 331 -11.16 -6.86 27.43
C GLU A 331 -11.60 -7.67 28.67
N ARG A 332 -11.14 -7.29 29.87
CA ARG A 332 -11.41 -8.02 31.13
C ARG A 332 -12.76 -7.68 31.79
N GLY A 333 -13.49 -6.71 31.26
CA GLY A 333 -14.78 -6.28 31.80
C GLY A 333 -15.96 -7.08 31.25
N ALA A 334 -17.10 -7.07 31.97
CA ALA A 334 -18.36 -7.63 31.48
C ALA A 334 -18.91 -6.85 30.26
N TYR A 335 -18.58 -5.59 30.17
CA TYR A 335 -18.98 -4.71 29.07
C TYR A 335 -17.76 -4.28 28.26
N ARG A 336 -17.88 -4.38 26.96
CA ARG A 336 -16.88 -3.88 26.00
C ARG A 336 -17.47 -2.69 25.29
N TRP A 337 -16.76 -1.58 25.33
CA TRP A 337 -17.17 -0.35 24.65
C TRP A 337 -16.00 0.28 23.92
N LEU A 338 -16.32 0.95 22.86
CA LEU A 338 -15.42 1.80 22.08
C LEU A 338 -16.15 3.08 21.75
N LEU A 339 -15.51 4.21 22.00
CA LEU A 339 -15.98 5.53 21.62
C LEU A 339 -14.87 6.19 20.80
N GLY A 340 -15.22 6.75 19.65
CA GLY A 340 -14.26 7.41 18.77
C GLY A 340 -14.84 8.65 18.13
N ALA A 341 -13.96 9.57 17.80
CA ALA A 341 -14.24 10.74 16.98
C ALA A 341 -13.16 10.87 15.92
N PHE A 342 -13.57 11.17 14.69
CA PHE A 342 -12.70 11.36 13.54
C PHE A 342 -13.05 12.66 12.83
N GLY A 343 -12.05 13.47 12.52
CA GLY A 343 -12.16 14.73 11.79
C GLY A 343 -11.01 14.97 10.84
#